data_1dc6e7ca94b75a89564c4f00531d5c72
#
_entry.id   1dc6e7ca94b75a89564c4f00531d5c72
#
_cell.length_a   1.000
_cell.length_b   1.000
_cell.length_c   1.000
_cell.angle_alpha   90.00
_cell.angle_beta   90.00
_cell.angle_gamma   90.00
#
_symmetry.space_group_name_H-M   'P 1'
#
loop_
_entity.id
_entity.type
_entity.pdbx_description
1 polymer ?
#
loop_
_entity_poly.entity_id
_entity_poly.type
_entity_poly.pdbx_seq_one_letter_code
_entity_poly.pdbx_strand_id
1 'polypeptide(L)'
;MPAYLKQVEAFRRKFGREMAPDDPFFFDPRADTPQFRPPDDRQHALDVLAELMAEAGLKPEVIFAFKRTGGLFPSAGQPLTREQQKEWDAAINEYHALLRRSRRQ
;
A
#
# COMPACT_ATOMS: atom_id res chain seq x y z
N MET A 1 2.15 -0.09 17.89
CA MET A 1 1.70 0.94 16.94
C MET A 1 1.92 0.44 15.52
N PRO A 2 0.91 0.49 14.66
CA PRO A 2 1.09 0.11 13.25
C PRO A 2 2.15 0.94 12.54
N ALA A 3 2.81 0.35 11.54
CA ALA A 3 3.91 1.00 10.85
C ALA A 3 3.47 2.29 10.13
N TYR A 4 2.23 2.33 9.60
CA TYR A 4 1.76 3.54 8.92
C TYR A 4 1.59 4.72 9.89
N LEU A 5 1.20 4.47 11.14
CA LEU A 5 1.09 5.52 12.14
C LEU A 5 2.45 6.07 12.54
N LYS A 6 3.48 5.22 12.58
CA LYS A 6 4.85 5.68 12.82
C LYS A 6 5.30 6.64 11.73
N GLN A 7 4.93 6.36 10.49
CA GLN A 7 5.27 7.22 9.36
C GLN A 7 4.56 8.56 9.44
N VAL A 8 3.28 8.56 9.80
CA VAL A 8 2.50 9.79 9.98
C VAL A 8 3.07 10.64 11.11
N GLU A 9 3.44 10.01 12.24
CA GLU A 9 4.06 10.72 13.35
C GLU A 9 5.42 11.30 12.99
N ALA A 10 6.22 10.56 12.22
CA ALA A 10 7.52 11.04 11.76
C ALA A 10 7.35 12.31 10.92
N PHE A 11 6.35 12.35 10.05
CA PHE A 11 6.03 13.54 9.26
C PHE A 11 5.67 14.73 10.17
N ARG A 12 4.78 14.49 11.12
CA ARG A 12 4.33 15.51 12.06
C ARG A 12 5.49 16.10 12.86
N ARG A 13 6.40 15.25 13.33
CA ARG A 13 7.59 15.69 14.07
C ARG A 13 8.53 16.49 13.21
N LYS A 14 8.71 16.06 11.95
CA LYS A 14 9.65 16.71 11.03
C LYS A 14 9.16 18.07 10.58
N PHE A 15 7.88 18.19 10.21
CA PHE A 15 7.34 19.38 9.57
C PHE A 15 6.43 20.22 10.48
N GLY A 16 6.14 19.75 11.70
CA GLY A 16 5.34 20.49 12.67
C GLY A 16 3.87 20.68 12.32
N ARG A 17 3.35 19.85 11.40
CA ARG A 17 1.95 19.89 10.99
C ARG A 17 1.45 18.51 10.60
N GLU A 18 0.14 18.36 10.47
CA GLU A 18 -0.45 17.12 10.02
C GLU A 18 -0.18 16.88 8.53
N MET A 19 -0.06 15.61 8.16
CA MET A 19 0.10 15.20 6.77
C MET A 19 -1.20 15.44 6.01
N ALA A 20 -1.13 16.19 4.90
CA ALA A 20 -2.27 16.42 4.02
C ALA A 20 -2.35 15.30 2.96
N PRO A 21 -3.53 15.12 2.31
CA PRO A 21 -3.68 14.06 1.29
C PRO A 21 -2.73 14.19 0.10
N ASP A 22 -2.25 15.40 -0.20
CA ASP A 22 -1.30 15.65 -1.29
C ASP A 22 0.16 15.56 -0.85
N ASP A 23 0.44 15.37 0.44
CA ASP A 23 1.80 15.20 0.94
C ASP A 23 2.32 13.79 0.64
N PRO A 24 3.63 13.62 0.38
CA PRO A 24 4.20 12.29 0.17
C PRO A 24 4.19 11.48 1.47
N PHE A 25 3.64 10.29 1.43
CA PHE A 25 3.62 9.39 2.58
C PHE A 25 5.05 8.95 2.96
N PHE A 26 5.83 8.58 1.96
CA PHE A 26 7.25 8.31 2.15
C PHE A 26 8.02 9.57 1.75
N PHE A 27 8.60 10.24 2.74
CA PHE A 27 9.28 11.51 2.53
C PHE A 27 10.76 11.40 2.89
N ASP A 28 11.58 12.32 2.32
CA ASP A 28 12.99 12.40 2.63
C ASP A 28 13.17 13.07 4.01
N PRO A 29 13.71 12.34 5.02
CA PRO A 29 13.91 12.91 6.35
C PRO A 29 14.97 13.99 6.40
N ARG A 30 15.77 14.15 5.34
CA ARG A 30 16.82 15.17 5.26
C ARG A 30 16.36 16.44 4.56
N ALA A 31 15.23 16.41 3.88
CA ALA A 31 14.71 17.58 3.17
C ALA A 31 13.98 18.53 4.13
N ASP A 32 14.08 19.84 3.89
CA ASP A 32 13.40 20.86 4.68
C ASP A 32 11.91 20.95 4.36
N THR A 33 11.51 20.50 3.17
CA THR A 33 10.13 20.47 2.71
C THR A 33 9.74 19.04 2.38
N PRO A 34 8.41 18.70 2.42
CA PRO A 34 7.99 17.34 2.09
C PRO A 34 8.33 16.98 0.65
N GLN A 35 9.27 16.04 0.48
CA GLN A 35 9.69 15.53 -0.81
C GLN A 35 9.62 14.02 -0.79
N PHE A 36 9.08 13.45 -1.86
CA PHE A 36 8.94 12.00 -1.97
C PHE A 36 10.32 11.33 -2.03
N ARG A 37 10.48 10.30 -1.22
CA ARG A 37 11.64 9.40 -1.29
C ARG A 37 11.16 7.99 -0.98
N PRO A 38 11.26 7.05 -1.93
CA PRO A 38 10.85 5.68 -1.66
C PRO A 38 11.75 5.03 -0.61
N PRO A 39 11.22 4.17 0.27
CA PRO A 39 12.04 3.43 1.22
C PRO A 39 12.95 2.46 0.49
N ASP A 40 14.13 2.19 1.08
CA ASP A 40 15.10 1.28 0.50
C ASP A 40 14.60 -0.16 0.47
N ASP A 41 13.78 -0.55 1.45
CA ASP A 41 13.17 -1.87 1.52
C ASP A 41 11.78 -1.84 0.89
N ARG A 42 11.69 -2.39 -0.33
CA ARG A 42 10.44 -2.43 -1.08
C ARG A 42 9.36 -3.27 -0.37
N GLN A 43 9.73 -4.40 0.23
CA GLN A 43 8.77 -5.23 0.95
C GLN A 43 8.20 -4.49 2.16
N HIS A 44 9.03 -3.77 2.87
CA HIS A 44 8.58 -2.94 3.99
C HIS A 44 7.58 -1.88 3.51
N ALA A 45 7.86 -1.23 2.38
CA ALA A 45 6.96 -0.24 1.80
C ALA A 45 5.60 -0.85 1.47
N LEU A 46 5.58 -2.04 0.87
CA LEU A 46 4.33 -2.73 0.54
C LEU A 46 3.54 -3.10 1.80
N ASP A 47 4.23 -3.55 2.85
CA ASP A 47 3.58 -3.92 4.11
C ASP A 47 2.94 -2.70 4.78
N VAL A 48 3.64 -1.57 4.81
CA VAL A 48 3.11 -0.33 5.38
C VAL A 48 1.88 0.15 4.60
N LEU A 49 1.96 0.14 3.28
CA LEU A 49 0.83 0.54 2.44
C LEU A 49 -0.36 -0.40 2.59
N ALA A 50 -0.10 -1.71 2.72
CA ALA A 50 -1.16 -2.69 2.95
C ALA A 50 -1.88 -2.44 4.29
N GLU A 51 -1.14 -2.10 5.34
CA GLU A 51 -1.73 -1.74 6.63
C GLU A 51 -2.63 -0.51 6.50
N LEU A 52 -2.15 0.51 5.76
CA LEU A 52 -2.93 1.72 5.51
C LEU A 52 -4.21 1.41 4.73
N MET A 53 -4.13 0.55 3.72
CA MET A 53 -5.28 0.13 2.93
C MET A 53 -6.33 -0.60 3.81
N ALA A 54 -5.87 -1.47 4.71
CA ALA A 54 -6.75 -2.17 5.63
C ALA A 54 -7.44 -1.19 6.57
N GLU A 55 -6.72 -0.20 7.08
CA GLU A 55 -7.28 0.82 7.95
C GLU A 55 -8.30 1.69 7.23
N ALA A 56 -8.09 1.93 5.94
CA ALA A 56 -9.03 2.67 5.09
C ALA A 56 -10.27 1.85 4.71
N GLY A 57 -10.34 0.58 5.09
CA GLY A 57 -11.52 -0.26 4.86
C GLY A 57 -11.55 -0.93 3.49
N LEU A 58 -10.41 -1.04 2.80
CA LEU A 58 -10.35 -1.74 1.52
C LEU A 58 -10.55 -3.24 1.71
N LYS A 59 -11.11 -3.88 0.70
CA LYS A 59 -11.41 -5.32 0.76
C LYS A 59 -10.13 -6.15 0.91
N PRO A 60 -10.16 -7.24 1.70
CA PRO A 60 -8.97 -8.10 1.87
C PRO A 60 -8.40 -8.65 0.57
N GLU A 61 -9.25 -9.00 -0.41
CA GLU A 61 -8.80 -9.48 -1.71
C GLU A 61 -8.00 -8.43 -2.48
N VAL A 62 -8.36 -7.16 -2.34
CA VAL A 62 -7.65 -6.04 -2.98
C VAL A 62 -6.27 -5.88 -2.35
N ILE A 63 -6.19 -5.94 -1.02
CA ILE A 63 -4.94 -5.84 -0.29
C ILE A 63 -4.01 -7.01 -0.64
N PHE A 64 -4.56 -8.22 -0.69
CA PHE A 64 -3.81 -9.41 -1.08
C PHE A 64 -3.24 -9.25 -2.50
N ALA A 65 -4.07 -8.83 -3.45
CA ALA A 65 -3.64 -8.64 -4.83
C ALA A 65 -2.56 -7.55 -4.94
N PHE A 66 -2.69 -6.47 -4.19
CA PHE A 66 -1.68 -5.41 -4.14
C PHE A 66 -0.32 -5.97 -3.70
N LYS A 67 -0.29 -6.73 -2.63
CA LYS A 67 0.96 -7.32 -2.12
C LYS A 67 1.50 -8.39 -3.08
N ARG A 68 0.63 -9.25 -3.59
CA ARG A 68 1.01 -10.37 -4.45
C ARG A 68 1.61 -9.92 -5.79
N THR A 69 1.11 -8.82 -6.33
CA THR A 69 1.59 -8.27 -7.60
C THR A 69 2.76 -7.30 -7.43
N GLY A 70 3.20 -7.07 -6.21
CA GLY A 70 4.33 -6.18 -5.95
C GLY A 70 3.99 -4.70 -6.04
N GLY A 71 2.73 -4.33 -5.80
CA GLY A 71 2.31 -2.94 -5.71
C GLY A 71 1.39 -2.45 -6.80
N LEU A 72 0.82 -3.33 -7.62
CA LEU A 72 -0.20 -2.93 -8.59
C LEU A 72 -1.49 -2.52 -7.89
N PHE A 73 -2.10 -1.46 -8.39
CA PHE A 73 -3.38 -0.99 -7.86
C PHE A 73 -4.17 -0.31 -8.99
N PRO A 74 -5.36 -0.85 -9.35
CA PRO A 74 -6.20 -0.21 -10.38
C PRO A 74 -6.73 1.12 -9.86
N SER A 75 -6.54 2.18 -10.62
CA SER A 75 -7.07 3.50 -10.27
C SER A 75 -7.68 4.15 -11.50
N ALA A 76 -8.61 5.08 -11.26
CA ALA A 76 -9.29 5.80 -12.33
C ALA A 76 -8.31 6.65 -13.15
N GLY A 77 -7.25 7.18 -12.50
CA GLY A 77 -6.26 8.03 -13.16
C GLY A 77 -5.19 7.26 -13.93
N GLN A 78 -4.95 6.00 -13.58
CA GLN A 78 -3.95 5.15 -14.21
C GLN A 78 -4.45 3.71 -14.29
N PRO A 79 -5.19 3.36 -15.34
CA PRO A 79 -5.69 2.00 -15.49
C PRO A 79 -4.53 1.03 -15.73
N LEU A 80 -4.73 -0.20 -15.28
CA LEU A 80 -3.73 -1.25 -15.49
C LEU A 80 -3.60 -1.59 -16.98
N THR A 81 -2.38 -1.93 -17.39
CA THR A 81 -2.18 -2.50 -18.73
C THR A 81 -2.86 -3.87 -18.81
N ARG A 82 -2.98 -4.42 -20.03
CA ARG A 82 -3.59 -5.75 -20.21
C ARG A 82 -2.83 -6.83 -19.42
N GLU A 83 -1.51 -6.80 -19.43
CA GLU A 83 -0.69 -7.76 -18.69
C GLU A 83 -0.81 -7.55 -17.18
N GLN A 84 -0.80 -6.31 -16.72
CA GLN A 84 -1.00 -6.01 -15.32
C GLN A 84 -2.39 -6.43 -14.84
N GLN A 85 -3.41 -6.27 -15.69
CA GLN A 85 -4.75 -6.70 -15.36
C GLN A 85 -4.82 -8.23 -15.20
N LYS A 86 -4.11 -8.97 -16.04
CA LYS A 86 -4.04 -10.43 -15.92
C LYS A 86 -3.38 -10.85 -14.60
N GLU A 87 -2.30 -10.18 -14.21
CA GLU A 87 -1.62 -10.44 -12.94
C GLU A 87 -2.55 -10.14 -11.76
N TRP A 88 -3.26 -9.03 -11.84
CA TRP A 88 -4.21 -8.63 -10.81
C TRP A 88 -5.34 -9.66 -10.66
N ASP A 89 -5.95 -10.04 -11.78
CA ASP A 89 -7.04 -11.02 -11.78
C ASP A 89 -6.57 -12.37 -11.26
N ALA A 90 -5.35 -12.79 -11.62
CA ALA A 90 -4.78 -14.05 -11.12
C ALA A 90 -4.58 -13.99 -9.60
N ALA A 91 -4.15 -12.85 -9.07
CA ALA A 91 -3.97 -12.67 -7.63
C ALA A 91 -5.33 -12.71 -6.89
N ILE A 92 -6.35 -12.08 -7.45
CA ILE A 92 -7.71 -12.13 -6.88
C ILE A 92 -8.23 -13.57 -6.85
N ASN A 93 -8.03 -14.30 -7.95
CA ASN A 93 -8.45 -15.70 -8.04
C ASN A 93 -7.69 -16.58 -7.04
N GLU A 94 -6.40 -16.32 -6.86
CA GLU A 94 -5.58 -17.02 -5.86
C GLU A 94 -6.12 -16.81 -4.45
N TYR A 95 -6.49 -15.56 -4.12
CA TYR A 95 -7.07 -15.26 -2.82
C TYR A 95 -8.35 -16.06 -2.57
N HIS A 96 -9.26 -16.11 -3.55
CA HIS A 96 -10.49 -16.87 -3.42
C HIS A 96 -10.21 -18.37 -3.29
N ALA A 97 -9.21 -18.88 -4.00
CA ALA A 97 -8.82 -20.28 -3.88
C ALA A 97 -8.30 -20.61 -2.48
N LEU A 98 -7.50 -19.72 -1.90
CA LEU A 98 -7.00 -19.88 -0.54
C LEU A 98 -8.13 -19.86 0.49
N LEU A 99 -9.13 -19.01 0.32
CA LEU A 99 -10.30 -18.98 1.18
C LEU A 99 -11.09 -20.28 1.11
N ARG A 100 -11.29 -20.83 -0.09
CA ARG A 100 -12.00 -22.09 -0.25
C ARG A 100 -11.26 -23.24 0.44
N ARG A 101 -9.92 -23.28 0.35
CA ARG A 101 -9.12 -24.28 1.06
C ARG A 101 -9.28 -24.15 2.58
N SER A 102 -9.24 -22.92 3.08
CA SER A 102 -9.39 -22.67 4.50
C SER A 102 -10.73 -23.13 5.04
N ARG A 103 -11.81 -22.98 4.26
CA ARG A 103 -13.16 -23.39 4.66
C ARG A 103 -13.36 -24.91 4.69
N ARG A 104 -12.51 -25.65 4.00
CA ARG A 104 -12.61 -27.12 3.94
C ARG A 104 -11.93 -27.84 5.10
N GLN A 105 -11.18 -27.12 5.90
CA GLN A 105 -10.47 -27.70 7.05
C GLN A 105 -11.30 -27.65 8.32
#